data_96db31712c323cee873aabdc27db7ac7
#
_entry.id   96db31712c323cee873aabdc27db7ac7
#
_cell.length_a   1.000
_cell.length_b   1.000
_cell.length_c   1.000
_cell.angle_alpha   90.00
_cell.angle_beta   90.00
_cell.angle_gamma   90.00
#
_symmetry.space_group_name_H-M   'P 1'
#
loop_
_entity.id
_entity.type
_entity.pdbx_description
1 polymer ?
#
loop_
_entity_poly.entity_id
_entity_poly.type
_entity_poly.pdbx_seq_one_letter_code
_entity_poly.pdbx_strand_id
1 'polypeptide(L)'
;MDVGGWVQDRSMEEPPTPAQPTHPAHAAVPALAALERGVAALRETWAGAMPAWGPASGAVQVDVERMGDAGLVRVVDAIAEARREVDAVFARVAAEVAKRSGPEFGVDGLAKAQGFHNPVRLIAAATGASRSDAHRLIAVGAATAERQAFSGERMPARHPHVAAAVETAIISIEAASVITSMLDRSAARAGASRIDVVEAALVDLAARVPLETLMRGVREAEARLDPDGVEPREDEVRTERALTMREDNRGVVHLHARLDPESAAPVKAAIEALVSEALRRREPGALAPVVDDRRSIPQIQADALAALARHTLGCSQTAAALAKTTVVVRVDLDTLIDGLGHARIDGIEQPISPATARRMAADAELIPAVLGGDSLPLDLGRAARLFTKAQRLALGERDGGCASCGQNIGYVEAHHID
;
A
#
# COMPACT_ATOMS: atom_id res chain seq x y z
N MET A 1 91.86 -45.40 -20.86
CA MET A 1 90.96 -46.41 -20.23
C MET A 1 89.59 -45.88 -20.21
N ASP A 2 88.81 -46.42 -21.03
CA ASP A 2 87.49 -45.93 -21.44
C ASP A 2 86.42 -46.52 -20.55
N VAL A 3 85.48 -45.73 -20.06
CA VAL A 3 84.25 -46.22 -19.41
C VAL A 3 83.08 -45.48 -19.99
N GLY A 4 82.39 -46.19 -20.85
CA GLY A 4 81.26 -45.77 -21.60
C GLY A 4 80.06 -45.46 -20.76
N GLY A 5 79.35 -44.38 -21.14
CA GLY A 5 78.07 -43.93 -20.57
C GLY A 5 76.90 -44.68 -21.14
N TRP A 6 75.93 -44.96 -20.26
CA TRP A 6 74.58 -45.37 -20.63
C TRP A 6 73.66 -44.16 -20.54
N VAL A 7 73.17 -43.66 -21.66
CA VAL A 7 72.05 -42.76 -21.73
C VAL A 7 70.78 -43.60 -21.94
N GLN A 8 69.93 -43.71 -20.89
CA GLN A 8 68.62 -44.26 -21.04
C GLN A 8 67.64 -43.09 -21.30
N ASP A 9 67.12 -43.07 -22.50
CA ASP A 9 65.99 -42.28 -22.92
C ASP A 9 64.76 -42.82 -22.22
N ARG A 10 64.17 -42.01 -21.27
CA ARG A 10 62.84 -42.20 -20.69
C ARG A 10 62.01 -41.07 -21.22
N SER A 11 61.32 -41.33 -22.30
CA SER A 11 60.10 -40.59 -22.65
C SER A 11 59.07 -40.72 -21.49
N MET A 12 59.00 -39.70 -20.69
CA MET A 12 57.93 -39.59 -19.68
C MET A 12 56.66 -39.28 -20.42
N GLU A 13 55.74 -40.26 -20.55
CA GLU A 13 54.32 -40.03 -20.86
C GLU A 13 53.68 -39.22 -19.71
N GLU A 14 53.23 -38.04 -20.04
CA GLU A 14 52.37 -37.25 -19.10
C GLU A 14 51.11 -38.06 -18.74
N PRO A 15 50.77 -38.16 -17.45
CA PRO A 15 49.54 -38.81 -17.08
C PRO A 15 48.32 -38.03 -17.64
N PRO A 16 47.27 -38.73 -18.10
CA PRO A 16 46.09 -38.08 -18.66
C PRO A 16 45.46 -37.14 -17.62
N THR A 17 45.27 -35.88 -18.01
CA THR A 17 44.53 -34.87 -17.22
C THR A 17 43.16 -35.45 -16.81
N PRO A 18 42.82 -35.49 -15.51
CA PRO A 18 41.50 -35.99 -15.09
C PRO A 18 40.43 -35.14 -15.75
N ALA A 19 39.52 -35.81 -16.47
CA ALA A 19 38.38 -35.19 -17.09
C ALA A 19 37.61 -34.41 -15.98
N GLN A 20 37.48 -33.11 -16.17
CA GLN A 20 36.60 -32.28 -15.30
C GLN A 20 35.20 -32.90 -15.33
N PRO A 21 34.56 -33.11 -14.17
CA PRO A 21 33.19 -33.58 -14.15
C PRO A 21 32.34 -32.57 -14.92
N THR A 22 31.78 -33.00 -16.04
CA THR A 22 30.73 -32.25 -16.75
C THR A 22 29.56 -32.15 -15.78
N HIS A 23 29.45 -30.99 -15.13
CA HIS A 23 28.22 -30.68 -14.39
C HIS A 23 27.04 -30.89 -15.34
N PRO A 24 26.00 -31.65 -14.94
CA PRO A 24 24.80 -31.74 -15.74
C PRO A 24 24.31 -30.31 -15.97
N ALA A 25 23.99 -30.00 -17.23
CA ALA A 25 23.42 -28.70 -17.61
C ALA A 25 22.33 -28.37 -16.61
N HIS A 26 22.55 -27.32 -15.81
CA HIS A 26 21.55 -26.88 -14.82
C HIS A 26 20.27 -26.62 -15.57
N ALA A 27 19.23 -27.45 -15.31
CA ALA A 27 17.90 -27.14 -15.77
C ALA A 27 17.60 -25.70 -15.29
N ALA A 28 17.37 -24.79 -16.24
CA ALA A 28 17.18 -23.38 -15.94
C ALA A 28 16.02 -23.26 -14.94
N VAL A 29 16.31 -22.76 -13.74
CA VAL A 29 15.28 -22.49 -12.75
C VAL A 29 14.39 -21.38 -13.34
N PRO A 30 13.08 -21.63 -13.59
CA PRO A 30 12.25 -20.68 -14.34
C PRO A 30 12.28 -19.25 -13.76
N ALA A 31 12.37 -19.14 -12.44
CA ALA A 31 12.47 -17.85 -11.75
C ALA A 31 13.78 -17.09 -12.07
N LEU A 32 14.91 -17.80 -12.18
CA LEU A 32 16.18 -17.16 -12.54
C LEU A 32 16.20 -16.76 -14.01
N ALA A 33 15.61 -17.57 -14.89
CA ALA A 33 15.43 -17.20 -16.29
C ALA A 33 14.49 -15.97 -16.46
N ALA A 34 13.50 -15.80 -15.58
CA ALA A 34 12.70 -14.58 -15.55
C ALA A 34 13.52 -13.35 -15.16
N LEU A 35 14.35 -13.44 -14.10
CA LEU A 35 15.26 -12.36 -13.70
C LEU A 35 16.24 -11.97 -14.82
N GLU A 36 16.78 -12.94 -15.55
CA GLU A 36 17.65 -12.67 -16.68
C GLU A 36 16.93 -11.87 -17.77
N ARG A 37 15.67 -12.25 -18.08
CA ARG A 37 14.82 -11.50 -19.02
C ARG A 37 14.50 -10.09 -18.52
N GLY A 38 14.14 -9.92 -17.25
CA GLY A 38 13.87 -8.62 -16.63
C GLY A 38 15.07 -7.68 -16.70
N VAL A 39 16.28 -8.21 -16.40
CA VAL A 39 17.53 -7.44 -16.56
C VAL A 39 17.79 -7.07 -18.02
N ALA A 40 17.54 -7.99 -18.96
CA ALA A 40 17.69 -7.71 -20.39
C ALA A 40 16.69 -6.60 -20.85
N ALA A 41 15.42 -6.71 -20.48
CA ALA A 41 14.40 -5.71 -20.76
C ALA A 41 14.74 -4.34 -20.16
N LEU A 42 15.27 -4.30 -18.93
CA LEU A 42 15.76 -3.06 -18.32
C LEU A 42 16.90 -2.44 -19.13
N ARG A 43 17.86 -3.24 -19.61
CA ARG A 43 18.95 -2.75 -20.46
C ARG A 43 18.46 -2.18 -21.79
N GLU A 44 17.50 -2.86 -22.43
CA GLU A 44 16.88 -2.39 -23.67
C GLU A 44 16.11 -1.08 -23.44
N THR A 45 15.33 -1.00 -22.36
CA THR A 45 14.59 0.21 -21.99
C THR A 45 15.53 1.37 -21.70
N TRP A 46 16.63 1.10 -20.98
CA TRP A 46 17.68 2.10 -20.72
C TRP A 46 18.30 2.63 -22.02
N ALA A 47 18.69 1.73 -22.91
CA ALA A 47 19.26 2.10 -24.21
C ALA A 47 18.24 2.91 -25.06
N GLY A 48 16.98 2.47 -25.08
CA GLY A 48 15.89 3.17 -25.80
C GLY A 48 15.43 4.48 -25.18
N ALA A 49 15.84 4.78 -23.94
CA ALA A 49 15.61 6.07 -23.29
C ALA A 49 16.69 7.11 -23.60
N MET A 50 17.82 6.69 -24.20
CA MET A 50 18.90 7.57 -24.59
C MET A 50 18.52 8.42 -25.80
N PRO A 51 19.00 9.67 -25.90
CA PRO A 51 18.78 10.49 -27.09
C PRO A 51 19.48 9.92 -28.31
N ALA A 52 18.88 10.14 -29.50
CA ALA A 52 19.38 9.60 -30.76
C ALA A 52 20.83 10.09 -31.15
N TRP A 53 21.31 11.16 -30.52
CA TRP A 53 22.61 11.75 -30.81
C TRP A 53 23.77 11.18 -29.95
N GLY A 54 23.52 10.19 -29.09
CA GLY A 54 24.59 9.55 -28.34
C GLY A 54 24.17 8.31 -27.55
N PRO A 55 24.96 7.22 -27.59
CA PRO A 55 24.72 6.02 -26.81
C PRO A 55 24.87 6.29 -25.30
N ALA A 56 24.50 5.30 -24.48
CA ALA A 56 24.75 5.34 -23.05
C ALA A 56 26.24 5.53 -22.74
N SER A 57 26.53 6.40 -21.78
CA SER A 57 27.92 6.72 -21.39
C SER A 57 28.53 5.67 -20.47
N GLY A 58 27.72 4.80 -19.88
CA GLY A 58 28.11 3.85 -18.83
C GLY A 58 28.13 4.45 -17.42
N ALA A 59 27.92 5.77 -17.29
CA ALA A 59 27.77 6.46 -16.00
C ALA A 59 26.28 6.76 -15.77
N VAL A 60 25.68 6.12 -14.75
CA VAL A 60 24.24 6.20 -14.49
C VAL A 60 23.75 7.64 -14.41
N GLN A 61 24.43 8.50 -13.66
CA GLN A 61 23.99 9.89 -13.49
C GLN A 61 23.98 10.66 -14.81
N VAL A 62 25.03 10.53 -15.61
CA VAL A 62 25.16 11.22 -16.91
C VAL A 62 24.07 10.76 -17.87
N ASP A 63 23.78 9.46 -17.87
CA ASP A 63 22.75 8.89 -18.75
C ASP A 63 21.35 9.37 -18.33
N VAL A 64 21.04 9.35 -17.05
CA VAL A 64 19.73 9.82 -16.52
C VAL A 64 19.50 11.30 -16.82
N GLU A 65 20.50 12.16 -16.67
CA GLU A 65 20.42 13.59 -16.99
C GLU A 65 20.16 13.88 -18.50
N ARG A 66 20.49 12.92 -19.36
CA ARG A 66 20.31 13.00 -20.81
C ARG A 66 19.00 12.42 -21.30
N MET A 67 18.30 11.65 -20.48
CA MET A 67 17.01 11.06 -20.82
C MET A 67 15.91 12.12 -20.87
N GLY A 68 15.02 12.02 -21.83
CA GLY A 68 13.77 12.81 -21.80
C GLY A 68 12.77 12.24 -20.83
N ASP A 69 11.78 13.06 -20.41
CA ASP A 69 10.77 12.70 -19.39
C ASP A 69 10.09 11.35 -19.65
N ALA A 70 9.65 11.10 -20.88
CA ALA A 70 9.04 9.83 -21.27
C ALA A 70 10.03 8.63 -21.18
N GLY A 71 11.33 8.87 -21.39
CA GLY A 71 12.38 7.89 -21.23
C GLY A 71 12.56 7.52 -19.75
N LEU A 72 12.63 8.54 -18.90
CA LEU A 72 12.74 8.37 -17.44
C LEU A 72 11.57 7.56 -16.87
N VAL A 73 10.33 7.87 -17.28
CA VAL A 73 9.13 7.13 -16.82
C VAL A 73 9.25 5.64 -17.20
N ARG A 74 9.58 5.33 -18.46
CA ARG A 74 9.76 3.93 -18.87
C ARG A 74 10.87 3.20 -18.10
N VAL A 75 11.96 3.89 -17.80
CA VAL A 75 13.07 3.32 -17.01
C VAL A 75 12.64 3.06 -15.57
N VAL A 76 11.85 3.97 -14.97
CA VAL A 76 11.26 3.75 -13.63
C VAL A 76 10.38 2.49 -13.62
N ASP A 77 9.51 2.32 -14.62
CA ASP A 77 8.64 1.14 -14.73
C ASP A 77 9.46 -0.15 -14.86
N ALA A 78 10.47 -0.16 -15.73
CA ALA A 78 11.35 -1.32 -15.92
C ALA A 78 12.17 -1.67 -14.67
N ILE A 79 12.66 -0.68 -13.92
CA ILE A 79 13.34 -0.90 -12.64
C ILE A 79 12.37 -1.47 -11.61
N ALA A 80 11.15 -0.93 -11.54
CA ALA A 80 10.13 -1.40 -10.61
C ALA A 80 9.72 -2.86 -10.90
N GLU A 81 9.62 -3.24 -12.16
CA GLU A 81 9.34 -4.62 -12.58
C GLU A 81 10.48 -5.56 -12.19
N ALA A 82 11.72 -5.23 -12.58
CA ALA A 82 12.90 -6.04 -12.23
C ALA A 82 13.07 -6.18 -10.70
N ARG A 83 12.76 -5.12 -9.94
CA ARG A 83 12.76 -5.18 -8.48
C ARG A 83 11.73 -6.17 -7.96
N ARG A 84 10.50 -6.15 -8.47
CA ARG A 84 9.46 -7.11 -8.05
C ARG A 84 9.86 -8.56 -8.35
N GLU A 85 10.51 -8.82 -9.49
CA GLU A 85 11.04 -10.15 -9.82
C GLU A 85 12.09 -10.62 -8.80
N VAL A 86 13.06 -9.76 -8.46
CA VAL A 86 14.08 -10.05 -7.43
C VAL A 86 13.42 -10.32 -6.08
N ASP A 87 12.48 -9.46 -5.67
CA ASP A 87 11.79 -9.56 -4.39
C ASP A 87 10.95 -10.84 -4.30
N ALA A 88 10.34 -11.30 -5.39
CA ALA A 88 9.60 -12.56 -5.46
C ALA A 88 10.48 -13.78 -5.20
N VAL A 89 11.66 -13.83 -5.83
CA VAL A 89 12.64 -14.90 -5.58
C VAL A 89 13.17 -14.82 -4.15
N PHE A 90 13.47 -13.60 -3.70
CA PHE A 90 14.00 -13.39 -2.37
C PHE A 90 13.02 -13.78 -1.26
N ALA A 91 11.72 -13.49 -1.41
CA ALA A 91 10.70 -13.92 -0.47
C ALA A 91 10.68 -15.45 -0.29
N ARG A 92 10.83 -16.21 -1.38
CA ARG A 92 10.92 -17.69 -1.31
C ARG A 92 12.16 -18.16 -0.57
N VAL A 93 13.33 -17.55 -0.86
CA VAL A 93 14.58 -17.86 -0.14
C VAL A 93 14.44 -17.48 1.34
N ALA A 94 13.88 -16.33 1.65
CA ALA A 94 13.69 -15.86 3.02
C ALA A 94 12.76 -16.80 3.83
N ALA A 95 11.69 -17.30 3.23
CA ALA A 95 10.81 -18.29 3.85
C ALA A 95 11.53 -19.62 4.12
N GLU A 96 12.37 -20.10 3.20
CA GLU A 96 13.14 -21.32 3.42
C GLU A 96 14.21 -21.15 4.52
N VAL A 97 14.86 -19.98 4.55
CA VAL A 97 15.79 -19.62 5.65
C VAL A 97 15.04 -19.63 6.99
N ALA A 98 13.84 -19.08 7.04
CA ALA A 98 13.02 -19.09 8.26
C ALA A 98 12.61 -20.50 8.66
N LYS A 99 12.17 -21.32 7.70
CA LYS A 99 11.80 -22.73 7.92
C LYS A 99 12.97 -23.53 8.50
N ARG A 100 14.18 -23.41 7.96
CA ARG A 100 15.39 -24.09 8.47
C ARG A 100 15.94 -23.47 9.77
N SER A 101 15.36 -22.38 10.22
CA SER A 101 15.71 -21.71 11.49
C SER A 101 14.63 -21.90 12.54
N GLY A 102 13.69 -22.81 12.33
CA GLY A 102 12.58 -23.11 13.23
C GLY A 102 13.05 -23.57 14.61
N PRO A 103 12.19 -23.46 15.63
CA PRO A 103 12.52 -23.85 17.00
C PRO A 103 12.89 -25.31 17.14
N GLU A 104 12.39 -26.18 16.27
CA GLU A 104 12.68 -27.61 16.19
C GLU A 104 14.16 -27.94 15.95
N PHE A 105 14.90 -27.03 15.30
CA PHE A 105 16.33 -27.18 15.03
C PHE A 105 17.23 -26.69 16.18
N GLY A 106 16.66 -26.09 17.21
CA GLY A 106 17.40 -25.63 18.39
C GLY A 106 18.59 -24.73 18.07
N VAL A 107 19.80 -25.14 18.48
CA VAL A 107 21.07 -24.43 18.21
C VAL A 107 21.59 -24.65 16.80
N ASP A 108 21.20 -25.75 16.16
CA ASP A 108 21.62 -26.14 14.82
C ASP A 108 20.80 -25.45 13.72
N GLY A 109 19.78 -24.68 14.10
CA GLY A 109 18.97 -23.90 13.17
C GLY A 109 19.84 -22.92 12.38
N LEU A 110 19.55 -22.80 11.06
CA LEU A 110 20.38 -22.10 10.10
C LEU A 110 20.78 -20.68 10.55
N ALA A 111 19.88 -19.88 11.07
CA ALA A 111 20.18 -18.53 11.53
C ALA A 111 21.18 -18.54 12.71
N LYS A 112 21.01 -19.47 13.67
CA LYS A 112 21.89 -19.59 14.84
C LYS A 112 23.27 -20.13 14.43
N ALA A 113 23.33 -21.08 13.51
CA ALA A 113 24.59 -21.57 12.95
C ALA A 113 25.40 -20.47 12.23
N GLN A 114 24.71 -19.45 11.71
CA GLN A 114 25.34 -18.26 11.12
C GLN A 114 25.56 -17.13 12.14
N GLY A 115 25.39 -17.37 13.44
CA GLY A 115 25.62 -16.38 14.51
C GLY A 115 24.48 -15.40 14.73
N PHE A 116 23.31 -15.60 14.11
CA PHE A 116 22.15 -14.72 14.28
C PHE A 116 21.12 -15.33 15.23
N HIS A 117 20.52 -14.51 16.07
CA HIS A 117 19.52 -14.96 17.04
C HIS A 117 18.26 -15.56 16.39
N ASN A 118 17.88 -15.05 15.21
CA ASN A 118 16.70 -15.52 14.46
C ASN A 118 16.82 -15.16 12.96
N PRO A 119 15.99 -15.76 12.09
CA PRO A 119 16.05 -15.54 10.63
C PRO A 119 15.79 -14.07 10.22
N VAL A 120 14.94 -13.34 10.96
CA VAL A 120 14.67 -11.92 10.66
C VAL A 120 15.95 -11.09 10.78
N ARG A 121 16.76 -11.33 11.82
CA ARG A 121 18.04 -10.62 11.99
C ARG A 121 19.06 -10.99 10.93
N LEU A 122 19.12 -12.25 10.51
CA LEU A 122 20.01 -12.71 9.45
C LEU A 122 19.66 -12.01 8.13
N ILE A 123 18.37 -12.00 7.74
CA ILE A 123 17.91 -11.38 6.49
C ILE A 123 18.10 -9.85 6.54
N ALA A 124 17.73 -9.20 7.65
CA ALA A 124 17.93 -7.77 7.81
C ALA A 124 19.41 -7.35 7.71
N ALA A 125 20.31 -8.17 8.28
CA ALA A 125 21.74 -7.93 8.17
C ALA A 125 22.26 -8.11 6.74
N ALA A 126 21.79 -9.14 6.03
CA ALA A 126 22.19 -9.41 4.65
C ALA A 126 21.72 -8.33 3.67
N THR A 127 20.55 -7.75 3.92
CA THR A 127 19.94 -6.74 3.02
C THR A 127 20.25 -5.30 3.41
N GLY A 128 20.67 -5.04 4.63
CA GLY A 128 20.72 -3.69 5.20
C GLY A 128 19.33 -3.07 5.46
N ALA A 129 18.25 -3.84 5.29
CA ALA A 129 16.88 -3.39 5.46
C ALA A 129 16.40 -3.45 6.92
N SER A 130 15.21 -2.92 7.18
CA SER A 130 14.59 -2.99 8.51
C SER A 130 14.18 -4.42 8.88
N ARG A 131 14.03 -4.69 10.18
CA ARG A 131 13.48 -5.98 10.64
C ARG A 131 12.03 -6.18 10.19
N SER A 132 11.28 -5.12 10.02
CA SER A 132 9.92 -5.15 9.50
C SER A 132 9.89 -5.64 8.05
N ASP A 133 10.82 -5.18 7.23
CA ASP A 133 10.93 -5.61 5.82
C ASP A 133 11.37 -7.07 5.73
N ALA A 134 12.36 -7.47 6.54
CA ALA A 134 12.79 -8.87 6.62
C ALA A 134 11.64 -9.81 7.07
N HIS A 135 10.85 -9.37 8.06
CA HIS A 135 9.67 -10.12 8.50
C HIS A 135 8.62 -10.22 7.39
N ARG A 136 8.38 -9.15 6.66
CA ARG A 136 7.44 -9.10 5.52
C ARG A 136 7.85 -10.09 4.42
N LEU A 137 9.11 -10.10 4.03
CA LEU A 137 9.64 -11.05 3.05
C LEU A 137 9.42 -12.51 3.47
N ILE A 138 9.74 -12.84 4.72
CA ILE A 138 9.51 -14.19 5.27
C ILE A 138 8.01 -14.54 5.24
N ALA A 139 7.16 -13.64 5.71
CA ALA A 139 5.72 -13.89 5.82
C ALA A 139 5.07 -14.11 4.46
N VAL A 140 5.38 -13.24 3.48
CA VAL A 140 4.87 -13.38 2.11
C VAL A 140 5.40 -14.66 1.46
N GLY A 141 6.70 -14.93 1.58
CA GLY A 141 7.28 -16.16 1.05
C GLY A 141 6.64 -17.43 1.63
N ALA A 142 6.33 -17.44 2.93
CA ALA A 142 5.64 -18.55 3.58
C ALA A 142 4.16 -18.67 3.15
N ALA A 143 3.46 -17.55 2.98
CA ALA A 143 2.06 -17.51 2.56
C ALA A 143 1.86 -17.95 1.09
N THR A 144 2.86 -17.69 0.25
CA THR A 144 2.84 -17.99 -1.20
C THR A 144 3.57 -19.28 -1.58
N ALA A 145 4.21 -19.95 -0.62
CA ALA A 145 4.84 -21.26 -0.85
C ALA A 145 3.80 -22.37 -0.98
N GLU A 146 4.11 -23.37 -1.84
CA GLU A 146 3.39 -24.63 -1.83
C GLU A 146 3.46 -25.27 -0.44
N ARG A 147 2.36 -25.83 -0.01
CA ARG A 147 2.25 -26.53 1.27
C ARG A 147 2.44 -28.04 1.07
N GLN A 148 2.78 -28.73 2.11
CA GLN A 148 2.84 -30.17 2.13
C GLN A 148 1.78 -30.70 3.08
N ALA A 149 0.90 -31.55 2.59
CA ALA A 149 -0.05 -32.26 3.44
C ALA A 149 0.69 -33.24 4.35
N PHE A 150 0.03 -33.68 5.42
CA PHE A 150 0.59 -34.68 6.32
C PHE A 150 0.91 -36.00 5.58
N SER A 151 0.19 -36.30 4.50
CA SER A 151 0.44 -37.42 3.58
C SER A 151 1.71 -37.27 2.73
N GLY A 152 2.36 -36.13 2.74
CA GLY A 152 3.48 -35.79 1.85
C GLY A 152 3.06 -35.20 0.49
N GLU A 153 1.78 -35.14 0.20
CA GLU A 153 1.24 -34.56 -1.04
C GLU A 153 1.46 -33.04 -1.09
N ARG A 154 1.85 -32.52 -2.27
CA ARG A 154 1.96 -31.08 -2.49
C ARG A 154 0.58 -30.46 -2.65
N MET A 155 0.34 -29.44 -1.86
CA MET A 155 -0.88 -28.63 -1.89
C MET A 155 -0.59 -27.23 -2.40
N PRO A 156 -1.55 -26.55 -3.04
CA PRO A 156 -1.40 -25.17 -3.42
C PRO A 156 -0.98 -24.26 -2.25
N ALA A 157 -0.43 -23.12 -2.57
CA ALA A 157 -0.17 -22.05 -1.60
C ALA A 157 -1.45 -21.76 -0.78
N ARG A 158 -1.28 -21.15 0.41
CA ARG A 158 -2.42 -20.72 1.22
C ARG A 158 -3.25 -19.66 0.49
N HIS A 159 -2.57 -18.77 -0.25
CA HIS A 159 -3.16 -17.71 -1.04
C HIS A 159 -2.71 -17.88 -2.49
N PRO A 160 -3.43 -18.69 -3.29
CA PRO A 160 -2.97 -19.07 -4.63
C PRO A 160 -2.98 -17.91 -5.64
N HIS A 161 -3.94 -16.97 -5.54
CA HIS A 161 -3.99 -15.81 -6.42
C HIS A 161 -2.82 -14.83 -6.12
N VAL A 162 -2.54 -14.58 -4.83
CA VAL A 162 -1.37 -13.78 -4.41
C VAL A 162 -0.08 -14.48 -4.83
N ALA A 163 0.01 -15.81 -4.68
CA ALA A 163 1.19 -16.57 -5.07
C ALA A 163 1.50 -16.42 -6.56
N ALA A 164 0.49 -16.56 -7.41
CA ALA A 164 0.62 -16.38 -8.86
C ALA A 164 1.01 -14.95 -9.23
N ALA A 165 0.41 -13.94 -8.60
CA ALA A 165 0.70 -12.53 -8.86
C ALA A 165 2.09 -12.09 -8.40
N VAL A 166 2.60 -12.65 -7.30
CA VAL A 166 3.99 -12.45 -6.84
C VAL A 166 4.97 -13.15 -7.79
N GLU A 167 4.67 -14.38 -8.20
CA GLU A 167 5.53 -15.16 -9.11
C GLU A 167 5.68 -14.50 -10.48
N THR A 168 4.63 -13.85 -10.97
CA THR A 168 4.62 -13.10 -12.23
C THR A 168 5.02 -11.64 -12.08
N ALA A 169 5.49 -11.22 -10.91
CA ALA A 169 5.92 -9.85 -10.58
C ALA A 169 4.84 -8.77 -10.85
N ILE A 170 3.56 -9.14 -10.87
CA ILE A 170 2.44 -8.20 -11.08
C ILE A 170 2.26 -7.30 -9.86
N ILE A 171 2.36 -7.86 -8.64
CA ILE A 171 2.21 -7.11 -7.39
C ILE A 171 3.51 -7.09 -6.57
N SER A 172 3.67 -6.06 -5.75
CA SER A 172 4.83 -5.93 -4.84
C SER A 172 4.68 -6.83 -3.61
N ILE A 173 5.79 -7.08 -2.91
CA ILE A 173 5.78 -7.80 -1.63
C ILE A 173 4.99 -7.04 -0.56
N GLU A 174 4.99 -5.71 -0.60
CA GLU A 174 4.18 -4.88 0.29
C GLU A 174 2.69 -5.12 0.06
N ALA A 175 2.24 -5.10 -1.20
CA ALA A 175 0.85 -5.39 -1.56
C ALA A 175 0.46 -6.81 -1.16
N ALA A 176 1.29 -7.80 -1.50
CA ALA A 176 1.08 -9.20 -1.11
C ALA A 176 0.95 -9.35 0.42
N SER A 177 1.82 -8.66 1.19
CA SER A 177 1.79 -8.71 2.66
C SER A 177 0.49 -8.15 3.23
N VAL A 178 0.01 -7.02 2.71
CA VAL A 178 -1.23 -6.40 3.18
C VAL A 178 -2.43 -7.32 2.89
N ILE A 179 -2.50 -7.90 1.69
CA ILE A 179 -3.57 -8.82 1.29
C ILE A 179 -3.54 -10.09 2.15
N THR A 180 -2.41 -10.80 2.20
CA THR A 180 -2.31 -12.08 2.92
C THR A 180 -2.57 -11.93 4.41
N SER A 181 -2.06 -10.86 5.04
CA SER A 181 -2.29 -10.59 6.45
C SER A 181 -3.76 -10.37 6.78
N MET A 182 -4.50 -9.67 5.93
CA MET A 182 -5.95 -9.47 6.11
C MET A 182 -6.70 -10.78 5.91
N LEU A 183 -6.41 -11.53 4.84
CA LEU A 183 -7.06 -12.81 4.56
C LEU A 183 -6.85 -13.81 5.69
N ASP A 184 -5.63 -13.89 6.25
CA ASP A 184 -5.32 -14.76 7.39
C ASP A 184 -6.14 -14.38 8.64
N ARG A 185 -6.32 -13.10 8.93
CA ARG A 185 -7.16 -12.64 10.06
C ARG A 185 -8.64 -12.97 9.86
N SER A 186 -9.12 -12.88 8.63
CA SER A 186 -10.53 -13.08 8.30
C SER A 186 -10.89 -14.55 8.06
N ALA A 187 -9.89 -15.43 7.82
CA ALA A 187 -10.10 -16.81 7.37
C ALA A 187 -11.01 -17.65 8.30
N ALA A 188 -10.88 -17.47 9.62
CA ALA A 188 -11.66 -18.22 10.60
C ALA A 188 -13.16 -17.90 10.57
N ARG A 189 -13.55 -16.71 10.10
CA ARG A 189 -14.93 -16.22 10.13
C ARG A 189 -15.60 -16.21 8.76
N ALA A 190 -14.82 -15.99 7.69
CA ALA A 190 -15.36 -15.70 6.36
C ALA A 190 -15.71 -16.96 5.53
N GLY A 191 -15.08 -18.10 5.80
CA GLY A 191 -15.19 -19.30 4.96
C GLY A 191 -14.33 -19.26 3.69
N ALA A 192 -13.87 -20.43 3.23
CA ALA A 192 -12.85 -20.56 2.19
C ALA A 192 -13.28 -19.96 0.83
N SER A 193 -14.53 -20.17 0.41
CA SER A 193 -15.00 -19.67 -0.91
C SER A 193 -15.08 -18.15 -0.98
N ARG A 194 -15.45 -17.48 0.12
CA ARG A 194 -15.48 -16.02 0.19
C ARG A 194 -14.06 -15.43 0.19
N ILE A 195 -13.15 -16.09 0.90
CA ILE A 195 -11.72 -15.73 0.94
C ILE A 195 -11.14 -15.79 -0.47
N ASP A 196 -11.39 -16.86 -1.22
CA ASP A 196 -10.88 -17.05 -2.60
C ASP A 196 -11.32 -15.93 -3.54
N VAL A 197 -12.62 -15.59 -3.53
CA VAL A 197 -13.17 -14.50 -4.36
C VAL A 197 -12.56 -13.14 -3.99
N VAL A 198 -12.42 -12.86 -2.69
CA VAL A 198 -11.85 -11.60 -2.22
C VAL A 198 -10.35 -11.52 -2.50
N GLU A 199 -9.62 -12.62 -2.37
CA GLU A 199 -8.22 -12.71 -2.73
C GLU A 199 -8.01 -12.32 -4.20
N ALA A 200 -8.74 -12.94 -5.12
CA ALA A 200 -8.67 -12.64 -6.56
C ALA A 200 -8.97 -11.16 -6.84
N ALA A 201 -10.02 -10.60 -6.24
CA ALA A 201 -10.41 -9.20 -6.43
C ALA A 201 -9.35 -8.21 -5.89
N LEU A 202 -8.73 -8.52 -4.75
CA LEU A 202 -7.68 -7.66 -4.18
C LEU A 202 -6.38 -7.72 -4.96
N VAL A 203 -6.03 -8.87 -5.51
CA VAL A 203 -4.89 -9.02 -6.42
C VAL A 203 -5.10 -8.18 -7.68
N ASP A 204 -6.29 -8.26 -8.28
CA ASP A 204 -6.65 -7.48 -9.45
C ASP A 204 -6.65 -5.96 -9.17
N LEU A 205 -7.09 -5.54 -7.99
CA LEU A 205 -6.97 -4.16 -7.53
C LEU A 205 -5.50 -3.75 -7.38
N ALA A 206 -4.69 -4.57 -6.68
CA ALA A 206 -3.28 -4.29 -6.41
C ALA A 206 -2.44 -4.10 -7.68
N ALA A 207 -2.81 -4.76 -8.77
CA ALA A 207 -2.16 -4.61 -10.07
C ALA A 207 -2.38 -3.23 -10.73
N ARG A 208 -3.40 -2.47 -10.29
CA ARG A 208 -3.86 -1.25 -10.98
C ARG A 208 -3.74 0.03 -10.16
N VAL A 209 -3.60 -0.08 -8.85
CA VAL A 209 -3.65 1.10 -7.97
C VAL A 209 -2.43 1.19 -7.05
N PRO A 210 -2.06 2.38 -6.57
CA PRO A 210 -1.05 2.56 -5.54
C PRO A 210 -1.40 1.83 -4.23
N LEU A 211 -0.38 1.54 -3.42
CA LEU A 211 -0.51 0.80 -2.17
C LEU A 211 -1.52 1.43 -1.19
N GLU A 212 -1.57 2.75 -1.10
CA GLU A 212 -2.51 3.48 -0.24
C GLU A 212 -3.97 3.23 -0.62
N THR A 213 -4.24 3.17 -1.93
CA THR A 213 -5.58 2.85 -2.45
C THR A 213 -5.93 1.38 -2.23
N LEU A 214 -4.96 0.47 -2.44
CA LEU A 214 -5.12 -0.94 -2.10
C LEU A 214 -5.45 -1.12 -0.61
N MET A 215 -4.75 -0.43 0.30
CA MET A 215 -5.00 -0.51 1.74
C MET A 215 -6.44 -0.09 2.11
N ARG A 216 -7.02 0.89 1.40
CA ARG A 216 -8.44 1.21 1.56
C ARG A 216 -9.33 0.06 1.12
N GLY A 217 -9.06 -0.51 -0.06
CA GLY A 217 -9.80 -1.69 -0.57
C GLY A 217 -9.69 -2.90 0.38
N VAL A 218 -8.52 -3.12 0.97
CA VAL A 218 -8.30 -4.21 1.93
C VAL A 218 -9.14 -4.01 3.20
N ARG A 219 -9.20 -2.79 3.76
CA ARG A 219 -10.06 -2.49 4.93
C ARG A 219 -11.54 -2.70 4.62
N GLU A 220 -11.98 -2.28 3.46
CA GLU A 220 -13.35 -2.49 3.00
C GLU A 220 -13.67 -3.98 2.84
N ALA A 221 -12.76 -4.73 2.24
CA ALA A 221 -12.89 -6.18 2.08
C ALA A 221 -12.93 -6.90 3.44
N GLU A 222 -12.08 -6.52 4.39
CA GLU A 222 -12.08 -7.06 5.75
C GLU A 222 -13.42 -6.83 6.46
N ALA A 223 -13.97 -5.61 6.37
CA ALA A 223 -15.28 -5.30 6.94
C ALA A 223 -16.43 -6.12 6.31
N ARG A 224 -16.35 -6.42 5.02
CA ARG A 224 -17.32 -7.28 4.33
C ARG A 224 -17.17 -8.77 4.65
N LEU A 225 -15.94 -9.23 4.85
CA LEU A 225 -15.66 -10.62 5.20
C LEU A 225 -16.04 -10.92 6.65
N ASP A 226 -15.84 -9.97 7.54
CA ASP A 226 -16.05 -10.09 8.98
C ASP A 226 -16.85 -8.90 9.52
N PRO A 227 -18.15 -8.79 9.16
CA PRO A 227 -18.99 -7.69 9.60
C PRO A 227 -19.17 -7.65 11.14
N ASP A 228 -19.23 -8.81 11.77
CA ASP A 228 -19.36 -8.91 13.24
C ASP A 228 -18.07 -8.50 13.97
N GLY A 229 -16.93 -8.50 13.29
CA GLY A 229 -15.65 -8.06 13.84
C GLY A 229 -15.43 -6.55 13.72
N VAL A 230 -16.31 -5.79 13.05
CA VAL A 230 -16.15 -4.34 12.90
C VAL A 230 -16.33 -3.63 14.25
N GLU A 231 -17.42 -3.90 14.96
CA GLU A 231 -17.72 -3.28 16.26
C GLU A 231 -16.68 -3.60 17.34
N PRO A 232 -16.22 -4.85 17.53
CA PRO A 232 -15.12 -5.13 18.46
C PRO A 232 -13.83 -4.38 18.14
N ARG A 233 -13.46 -4.25 16.86
CA ARG A 233 -12.29 -3.46 16.45
C ARG A 233 -12.45 -1.96 16.72
N GLU A 234 -13.67 -1.42 16.54
CA GLU A 234 -13.97 -0.04 16.92
C GLU A 234 -13.83 0.18 18.43
N ASP A 235 -14.33 -0.76 19.23
CA ASP A 235 -14.23 -0.69 20.69
C ASP A 235 -12.77 -0.76 21.16
N GLU A 236 -11.92 -1.62 20.55
CA GLU A 236 -10.49 -1.62 20.80
C GLU A 236 -9.87 -0.24 20.51
N VAL A 237 -10.11 0.32 19.31
CA VAL A 237 -9.61 1.65 18.93
C VAL A 237 -10.15 2.74 19.86
N ARG A 238 -11.41 2.62 20.29
CA ARG A 238 -12.03 3.56 21.24
C ARG A 238 -11.32 3.57 22.59
N THR A 239 -10.83 2.42 23.07
CA THR A 239 -10.04 2.36 24.32
C THR A 239 -8.66 2.99 24.18
N GLU A 240 -8.13 3.07 22.95
CA GLU A 240 -6.85 3.67 22.66
C GLU A 240 -6.87 5.20 22.49
N ARG A 241 -8.05 5.83 22.58
CA ARG A 241 -8.17 7.29 22.46
C ARG A 241 -7.27 7.98 23.47
N ALA A 242 -6.48 8.90 22.99
CA ALA A 242 -5.59 9.68 23.80
C ALA A 242 -5.27 11.02 23.13
N LEU A 243 -5.07 12.05 23.93
CA LEU A 243 -4.46 13.29 23.50
C LEU A 243 -3.27 13.55 24.42
N THR A 244 -2.08 13.62 23.84
CA THR A 244 -0.88 14.03 24.57
C THR A 244 -0.42 15.39 24.07
N MET A 245 -0.07 16.25 25.00
CA MET A 245 0.52 17.55 24.72
C MET A 245 1.90 17.60 25.38
N ARG A 246 2.88 17.97 24.60
CA ARG A 246 4.26 18.10 25.07
C ARG A 246 4.88 19.34 24.45
N GLU A 247 5.49 20.15 25.25
CA GLU A 247 6.31 21.28 24.82
C GLU A 247 7.78 20.87 24.71
N ASP A 248 8.43 21.26 23.63
CA ASP A 248 9.86 21.04 23.44
C ASP A 248 10.70 22.22 24.00
N ASN A 249 12.02 22.09 23.97
CA ASN A 249 12.94 23.11 24.48
C ASN A 249 12.95 24.42 23.65
N ARG A 250 12.23 24.48 22.56
CA ARG A 250 12.04 25.67 21.72
C ARG A 250 10.68 26.34 21.95
N GLY A 251 9.87 25.81 22.89
CA GLY A 251 8.53 26.26 23.14
C GLY A 251 7.47 25.80 22.13
N VAL A 252 7.82 24.83 21.27
CA VAL A 252 6.85 24.25 20.32
C VAL A 252 6.02 23.21 21.05
N VAL A 253 4.70 23.38 21.02
CA VAL A 253 3.76 22.41 21.59
C VAL A 253 3.42 21.36 20.56
N HIS A 254 3.79 20.13 20.87
CA HIS A 254 3.46 18.95 20.07
C HIS A 254 2.15 18.34 20.58
N LEU A 255 1.15 18.29 19.70
CA LEU A 255 -0.13 17.65 19.95
C LEU A 255 -0.14 16.31 19.22
N HIS A 256 -0.37 15.22 19.96
CA HIS A 256 -0.55 13.90 19.37
C HIS A 256 -1.89 13.35 19.83
N ALA A 257 -2.88 13.33 18.92
CA ALA A 257 -4.22 12.81 19.15
C ALA A 257 -4.38 11.43 18.52
N ARG A 258 -4.92 10.49 19.29
CA ARG A 258 -5.39 9.19 18.84
C ARG A 258 -6.90 9.19 19.03
N LEU A 259 -7.63 9.17 17.94
CA LEU A 259 -9.09 9.26 17.92
C LEU A 259 -9.65 8.04 17.17
N ASP A 260 -10.74 7.51 17.69
CA ASP A 260 -11.56 6.56 16.94
C ASP A 260 -12.23 7.26 15.74
N PRO A 261 -12.77 6.52 14.74
CA PRO A 261 -13.38 7.10 13.55
C PRO A 261 -14.51 8.09 13.85
N GLU A 262 -15.38 7.78 14.82
CA GLU A 262 -16.49 8.63 15.21
C GLU A 262 -16.01 9.98 15.77
N SER A 263 -15.01 9.95 16.66
CA SER A 263 -14.43 11.15 17.25
C SER A 263 -13.55 11.94 16.28
N ALA A 264 -12.88 11.25 15.35
CA ALA A 264 -12.00 11.87 14.37
C ALA A 264 -12.75 12.61 13.26
N ALA A 265 -13.92 12.11 12.84
CA ALA A 265 -14.68 12.64 11.72
C ALA A 265 -15.00 14.14 11.84
N PRO A 266 -15.62 14.65 12.94
CA PRO A 266 -15.92 16.08 13.07
C PRO A 266 -14.64 16.93 13.15
N VAL A 267 -13.58 16.45 13.80
CA VAL A 267 -12.30 17.17 13.91
C VAL A 267 -11.67 17.32 12.52
N LYS A 268 -11.60 16.23 11.77
CA LYS A 268 -11.04 16.22 10.42
C LYS A 268 -11.84 17.10 9.48
N ALA A 269 -13.17 16.95 9.45
CA ALA A 269 -14.05 17.74 8.60
C ALA A 269 -13.93 19.25 8.89
N ALA A 270 -13.83 19.65 10.14
CA ALA A 270 -13.69 21.05 10.51
C ALA A 270 -12.32 21.63 10.06
N ILE A 271 -11.24 20.88 10.27
CA ILE A 271 -9.91 21.30 9.81
C ILE A 271 -9.87 21.40 8.27
N GLU A 272 -10.37 20.40 7.56
CA GLU A 272 -10.41 20.37 6.10
C GLU A 272 -11.23 21.51 5.50
N ALA A 273 -12.34 21.87 6.12
CA ALA A 273 -13.15 23.01 5.70
C ALA A 273 -12.37 24.34 5.75
N LEU A 274 -11.64 24.55 6.85
CA LEU A 274 -10.82 25.77 7.01
C LEU A 274 -9.62 25.79 6.06
N VAL A 275 -8.97 24.63 5.85
CA VAL A 275 -7.88 24.49 4.88
C VAL A 275 -8.38 24.79 3.47
N SER A 276 -9.50 24.20 3.07
CA SER A 276 -10.11 24.41 1.76
C SER A 276 -10.47 25.89 1.51
N GLU A 277 -10.97 26.59 2.53
CA GLU A 277 -11.24 28.02 2.44
C GLU A 277 -9.94 28.83 2.26
N ALA A 278 -8.89 28.52 3.01
CA ALA A 278 -7.61 29.18 2.90
C ALA A 278 -6.97 28.99 1.50
N LEU A 279 -7.07 27.77 0.95
CA LEU A 279 -6.55 27.45 -0.39
C LEU A 279 -7.35 28.19 -1.50
N ARG A 280 -8.67 28.24 -1.40
CA ARG A 280 -9.51 28.99 -2.37
C ARG A 280 -9.17 30.47 -2.42
N ARG A 281 -8.77 31.09 -1.30
CA ARG A 281 -8.37 32.51 -1.26
C ARG A 281 -7.06 32.79 -1.99
N ARG A 282 -6.28 31.75 -2.37
CA ARG A 282 -5.06 31.86 -3.14
C ARG A 282 -5.30 31.86 -4.64
N GLU A 283 -6.46 31.40 -5.09
CA GLU A 283 -6.75 31.26 -6.52
C GLU A 283 -7.03 32.60 -7.15
N PRO A 284 -6.46 32.89 -8.35
CA PRO A 284 -6.77 34.07 -9.13
C PRO A 284 -8.25 34.03 -9.54
N GLY A 285 -9.02 35.06 -9.21
CA GLY A 285 -10.45 35.14 -9.53
C GLY A 285 -11.40 34.79 -8.36
N ALA A 286 -10.87 34.52 -7.19
CA ALA A 286 -11.70 34.45 -5.97
C ALA A 286 -12.45 35.78 -5.76
N LEU A 287 -13.69 35.67 -5.25
CA LEU A 287 -14.52 36.84 -4.90
C LEU A 287 -13.93 37.71 -3.77
N ALA A 288 -12.86 37.24 -3.14
CA ALA A 288 -12.09 37.94 -2.11
C ALA A 288 -10.71 38.35 -2.65
N PRO A 289 -10.05 39.39 -2.08
CA PRO A 289 -8.70 39.74 -2.47
C PRO A 289 -7.75 38.55 -2.37
N VAL A 290 -6.98 38.31 -3.45
CA VAL A 290 -5.94 37.27 -3.46
C VAL A 290 -4.90 37.62 -2.40
N VAL A 291 -4.73 36.74 -1.41
CA VAL A 291 -3.71 36.92 -0.38
C VAL A 291 -2.48 36.12 -0.82
N ASP A 292 -1.30 36.76 -0.84
CA ASP A 292 -0.01 36.05 -1.03
C ASP A 292 0.31 35.22 0.23
N ASP A 293 -0.42 34.12 0.37
CA ASP A 293 -0.29 33.21 1.50
C ASP A 293 0.65 32.06 1.13
N ARG A 294 1.85 32.07 1.68
CA ARG A 294 2.92 31.09 1.42
C ARG A 294 2.99 29.96 2.44
N ARG A 295 2.01 29.86 3.35
CA ARG A 295 1.99 28.78 4.34
C ARG A 295 1.86 27.42 3.64
N SER A 296 2.58 26.41 4.13
CA SER A 296 2.35 25.01 3.73
C SER A 296 1.01 24.48 4.24
N ILE A 297 0.49 23.42 3.63
CA ILE A 297 -0.74 22.76 4.11
C ILE A 297 -0.67 22.40 5.61
N PRO A 298 0.42 21.79 6.14
CA PRO A 298 0.56 21.53 7.57
C PRO A 298 0.47 22.80 8.45
N GLN A 299 1.00 23.93 7.99
CA GLN A 299 0.88 25.21 8.70
C GLN A 299 -0.57 25.70 8.73
N ILE A 300 -1.30 25.59 7.62
CA ILE A 300 -2.73 25.95 7.57
C ILE A 300 -3.56 25.03 8.48
N GLN A 301 -3.25 23.75 8.54
CA GLN A 301 -3.90 22.79 9.44
C GLN A 301 -3.67 23.16 10.91
N ALA A 302 -2.47 23.56 11.28
CA ALA A 302 -2.17 24.02 12.65
C ALA A 302 -2.95 25.30 12.98
N ASP A 303 -3.00 26.26 12.06
CA ASP A 303 -3.80 27.48 12.21
C ASP A 303 -5.30 27.20 12.29
N ALA A 304 -5.79 26.23 11.53
CA ALA A 304 -7.19 25.76 11.56
C ALA A 304 -7.54 25.19 12.94
N LEU A 305 -6.67 24.34 13.51
CA LEU A 305 -6.87 23.82 14.86
C LEU A 305 -6.93 24.94 15.91
N ALA A 306 -6.02 25.92 15.82
CA ALA A 306 -6.02 27.09 16.69
C ALA A 306 -7.26 27.96 16.51
N ALA A 307 -7.79 28.07 15.28
CA ALA A 307 -9.04 28.78 14.99
C ALA A 307 -10.26 28.08 15.60
N LEU A 308 -10.33 26.75 15.52
CA LEU A 308 -11.37 25.94 16.17
C LEU A 308 -11.37 26.14 17.68
N ALA A 309 -10.18 26.07 18.30
CA ALA A 309 -10.04 26.30 19.74
C ALA A 309 -10.50 27.71 20.14
N ARG A 310 -10.14 28.75 19.37
CA ARG A 310 -10.57 30.12 19.60
C ARG A 310 -12.09 30.29 19.46
N HIS A 311 -12.69 29.62 18.48
CA HIS A 311 -14.12 29.62 18.29
C HIS A 311 -14.85 29.03 19.50
N THR A 312 -14.41 27.88 20.00
CA THR A 312 -15.02 27.25 21.18
C THR A 312 -14.82 28.06 22.46
N LEU A 313 -13.78 28.88 22.55
CA LEU A 313 -13.54 29.79 23.67
C LEU A 313 -14.36 31.09 23.63
N GLY A 314 -15.30 31.22 22.68
CA GLY A 314 -16.27 32.33 22.65
C GLY A 314 -15.86 33.54 21.81
N CYS A 315 -14.89 33.39 20.90
CA CYS A 315 -14.59 34.42 19.89
C CYS A 315 -15.80 34.58 18.95
N SER A 316 -16.28 35.83 18.77
CA SER A 316 -17.47 36.20 18.00
C SER A 316 -17.36 36.07 16.48
N GLN A 317 -16.20 35.65 15.98
CA GLN A 317 -15.95 35.44 14.55
C GLN A 317 -16.23 33.99 14.17
N THR A 318 -17.42 33.72 13.70
CA THR A 318 -17.78 32.44 13.07
C THR A 318 -17.09 32.36 11.73
N ALA A 319 -16.12 31.44 11.56
CA ALA A 319 -15.58 31.14 10.25
C ALA A 319 -16.70 30.58 9.37
N ALA A 320 -17.01 31.25 8.24
CA ALA A 320 -18.10 30.87 7.32
C ALA A 320 -17.96 29.43 6.80
N ALA A 321 -16.73 28.92 6.74
CA ALA A 321 -16.42 27.54 6.38
C ALA A 321 -17.00 26.52 7.39
N LEU A 322 -16.93 26.79 8.69
CA LEU A 322 -17.46 25.87 9.71
C LEU A 322 -18.99 25.77 9.67
N ALA A 323 -19.71 26.87 9.36
CA ALA A 323 -21.15 26.87 9.23
C ALA A 323 -21.69 25.97 8.10
N LYS A 324 -20.81 25.59 7.14
CA LYS A 324 -21.13 24.73 6.01
C LYS A 324 -20.52 23.32 6.13
N THR A 325 -19.80 23.05 7.20
CA THR A 325 -19.14 21.76 7.40
C THR A 325 -20.18 20.69 7.71
N THR A 326 -20.09 19.58 7.00
CA THR A 326 -20.97 18.42 7.18
C THR A 326 -20.11 17.17 7.23
N VAL A 327 -20.33 16.34 8.25
CA VAL A 327 -19.81 14.98 8.31
C VAL A 327 -20.76 14.11 7.51
N VAL A 328 -20.27 13.45 6.46
CA VAL A 328 -21.06 12.55 5.63
C VAL A 328 -20.76 11.12 6.03
N VAL A 329 -21.78 10.39 6.41
CA VAL A 329 -21.74 8.96 6.71
C VAL A 329 -22.51 8.23 5.61
N ARG A 330 -21.85 7.29 4.95
CA ARG A 330 -22.46 6.47 3.89
C ARG A 330 -22.78 5.10 4.46
N VAL A 331 -24.01 4.67 4.28
CA VAL A 331 -24.47 3.39 4.77
C VAL A 331 -25.56 2.86 3.85
N ASP A 332 -25.50 1.59 3.52
CA ASP A 332 -26.56 0.93 2.77
C ASP A 332 -27.84 0.86 3.64
N LEU A 333 -29.00 0.98 2.98
CA LEU A 333 -30.28 0.98 3.68
C LEU A 333 -30.50 -0.30 4.49
N ASP A 334 -30.17 -1.45 3.90
CA ASP A 334 -30.31 -2.75 4.58
C ASP A 334 -29.38 -2.82 5.80
N THR A 335 -28.14 -2.35 5.70
CA THR A 335 -27.20 -2.22 6.84
C THR A 335 -27.77 -1.35 7.95
N LEU A 336 -28.44 -0.25 7.60
CA LEU A 336 -29.06 0.63 8.59
C LEU A 336 -30.27 -0.02 9.28
N ILE A 337 -31.06 -0.82 8.55
CA ILE A 337 -32.26 -1.51 9.07
C ILE A 337 -31.87 -2.74 9.88
N ASP A 338 -31.08 -3.63 9.29
CA ASP A 338 -30.83 -4.97 9.86
C ASP A 338 -29.69 -4.97 10.88
N GLY A 339 -28.82 -3.95 10.83
CA GLY A 339 -27.65 -3.85 11.71
C GLY A 339 -26.51 -4.80 11.33
N LEU A 340 -26.55 -5.34 10.12
CA LEU A 340 -25.50 -6.20 9.56
C LEU A 340 -24.71 -5.45 8.50
N GLY A 341 -23.38 -5.57 8.49
CA GLY A 341 -22.52 -4.89 7.53
C GLY A 341 -21.69 -3.76 8.16
N HIS A 342 -21.44 -2.71 7.40
CA HIS A 342 -20.61 -1.59 7.83
C HIS A 342 -21.05 -0.28 7.17
N ALA A 343 -20.57 0.85 7.71
CA ALA A 343 -20.72 2.17 7.13
C ALA A 343 -19.36 2.85 6.93
N ARG A 344 -19.32 3.92 6.15
CA ARG A 344 -18.13 4.72 5.88
C ARG A 344 -18.37 6.18 6.20
N ILE A 345 -17.34 6.84 6.73
CA ILE A 345 -17.32 8.28 6.96
C ILE A 345 -16.39 8.91 5.93
N ASP A 346 -16.87 9.92 5.19
CA ASP A 346 -16.03 10.63 4.22
C ASP A 346 -14.80 11.24 4.91
N GLY A 347 -13.64 10.96 4.35
CA GLY A 347 -12.37 11.41 4.90
C GLY A 347 -11.80 10.57 6.05
N ILE A 348 -12.48 9.50 6.46
CA ILE A 348 -11.96 8.48 7.38
C ILE A 348 -11.78 7.18 6.60
N GLU A 349 -10.63 6.56 6.72
CA GLU A 349 -10.31 5.36 5.93
C GLU A 349 -10.86 4.07 6.54
N GLN A 350 -11.04 4.04 7.86
CA GLN A 350 -11.54 2.86 8.58
C GLN A 350 -13.05 2.81 8.49
N PRO A 351 -13.67 1.69 8.06
CA PRO A 351 -15.10 1.46 8.16
C PRO A 351 -15.60 1.46 9.61
N ILE A 352 -16.84 1.87 9.81
CA ILE A 352 -17.51 1.90 11.12
C ILE A 352 -18.64 0.89 11.18
N SER A 353 -19.04 0.50 12.40
CA SER A 353 -20.14 -0.41 12.63
C SER A 353 -21.51 0.24 12.31
N PRO A 354 -22.55 -0.56 12.03
CA PRO A 354 -23.91 -0.07 11.91
C PRO A 354 -24.42 0.61 13.19
N ALA A 355 -23.98 0.15 14.35
CA ALA A 355 -24.33 0.74 15.64
C ALA A 355 -23.79 2.18 15.76
N THR A 356 -22.52 2.40 15.36
CA THR A 356 -21.92 3.74 15.32
C THR A 356 -22.65 4.62 14.31
N ALA A 357 -22.92 4.12 13.09
CA ALA A 357 -23.68 4.86 12.09
C ALA A 357 -25.08 5.30 12.60
N ARG A 358 -25.79 4.43 13.30
CA ARG A 358 -27.09 4.74 13.92
C ARG A 358 -26.97 5.81 15.01
N ARG A 359 -25.95 5.74 15.88
CA ARG A 359 -25.72 6.80 16.88
C ARG A 359 -25.48 8.16 16.22
N MET A 360 -24.65 8.20 15.17
CA MET A 360 -24.40 9.44 14.42
C MET A 360 -25.64 9.95 13.68
N ALA A 361 -26.52 9.06 13.21
CA ALA A 361 -27.76 9.40 12.53
C ALA A 361 -28.84 9.97 13.46
N ALA A 362 -28.74 9.76 14.78
CA ALA A 362 -29.75 10.21 15.73
C ALA A 362 -29.97 11.75 15.71
N ASP A 363 -28.89 12.52 15.45
CA ASP A 363 -28.91 13.98 15.37
C ASP A 363 -28.51 14.49 13.96
N ALA A 364 -28.64 13.64 12.91
CA ALA A 364 -28.22 13.94 11.56
C ALA A 364 -29.38 14.07 10.57
N GLU A 365 -29.16 14.80 9.48
CA GLU A 365 -30.05 14.80 8.32
C GLU A 365 -29.82 13.55 7.48
N LEU A 366 -30.87 12.77 7.23
CA LEU A 366 -30.82 11.60 6.35
C LEU A 366 -31.14 12.03 4.91
N ILE A 367 -30.19 11.79 4.00
CA ILE A 367 -30.35 12.07 2.58
C ILE A 367 -30.36 10.72 1.84
N PRO A 368 -31.53 10.26 1.36
CA PRO A 368 -31.59 9.05 0.57
C PRO A 368 -30.93 9.28 -0.79
N ALA A 369 -30.02 8.38 -1.18
CA ALA A 369 -29.43 8.33 -2.50
C ALA A 369 -29.78 6.99 -3.15
N VAL A 370 -30.36 7.04 -4.36
CA VAL A 370 -30.63 5.86 -5.18
C VAL A 370 -29.59 5.81 -6.27
N LEU A 371 -28.82 4.73 -6.30
CA LEU A 371 -27.78 4.50 -7.30
C LEU A 371 -28.30 3.54 -8.37
N GLY A 372 -27.98 3.81 -9.63
CA GLY A 372 -28.24 2.88 -10.75
C GLY A 372 -27.32 1.67 -10.74
N GLY A 373 -27.55 0.72 -11.65
CA GLY A 373 -26.74 -0.50 -11.78
C GLY A 373 -25.24 -0.26 -11.95
N ASP A 374 -24.85 0.90 -12.48
CA ASP A 374 -23.46 1.35 -12.64
C ASP A 374 -23.02 2.32 -11.52
N SER A 375 -23.69 2.30 -10.38
CA SER A 375 -23.47 3.23 -9.25
C SER A 375 -23.61 4.71 -9.61
N LEU A 376 -24.39 5.03 -10.65
CA LEU A 376 -24.71 6.40 -11.05
C LEU A 376 -25.90 6.94 -10.26
N PRO A 377 -25.86 8.20 -9.74
CA PRO A 377 -26.99 8.84 -9.11
C PRO A 377 -28.14 9.03 -10.08
N LEU A 378 -29.34 8.49 -9.78
CA LEU A 378 -30.49 8.51 -10.68
C LEU A 378 -31.37 9.76 -10.55
N ASP A 379 -31.36 10.47 -9.44
CA ASP A 379 -32.15 11.70 -9.28
C ASP A 379 -31.51 12.68 -8.29
N LEU A 380 -31.30 13.92 -8.75
CA LEU A 380 -30.85 15.05 -7.95
C LEU A 380 -31.54 16.30 -8.50
N GLY A 381 -32.68 16.65 -7.90
CA GLY A 381 -33.55 17.78 -8.23
C GLY A 381 -32.91 19.08 -8.74
N ARG A 382 -33.72 19.97 -9.31
CA ARG A 382 -33.44 21.10 -10.22
C ARG A 382 -32.53 22.23 -9.73
N ALA A 383 -31.63 22.57 -10.58
CA ALA A 383 -30.89 23.79 -10.99
C ALA A 383 -30.81 25.03 -10.09
N ALA A 384 -29.59 25.28 -9.60
CA ALA A 384 -28.97 26.59 -9.56
C ALA A 384 -27.60 26.50 -10.28
N ARG A 385 -27.07 27.62 -10.82
CA ARG A 385 -25.79 27.66 -11.57
C ARG A 385 -24.54 27.18 -10.81
N LEU A 386 -24.70 26.78 -9.54
CA LEU A 386 -23.68 26.18 -8.68
C LEU A 386 -24.20 24.81 -8.25
N PHE A 387 -23.32 23.83 -8.17
CA PHE A 387 -23.65 22.52 -7.67
C PHE A 387 -24.31 22.62 -6.28
N THR A 388 -25.48 22.04 -6.14
CA THR A 388 -26.17 21.93 -4.84
C THR A 388 -25.39 21.00 -3.92
N LYS A 389 -25.65 21.08 -2.61
CA LYS A 389 -25.06 20.15 -1.63
C LYS A 389 -25.32 18.68 -2.01
N ALA A 390 -26.55 18.36 -2.44
CA ALA A 390 -26.92 17.02 -2.89
C ALA A 390 -26.13 16.56 -4.12
N GLN A 391 -25.92 17.45 -5.11
CA GLN A 391 -25.12 17.13 -6.30
C GLN A 391 -23.64 16.89 -5.94
N ARG A 392 -23.06 17.68 -5.05
CA ARG A 392 -21.68 17.47 -4.56
C ARG A 392 -21.54 16.13 -3.84
N LEU A 393 -22.52 15.76 -3.01
CA LEU A 393 -22.55 14.48 -2.35
C LEU A 393 -22.63 13.33 -3.35
N ALA A 394 -23.48 13.47 -4.38
CA ALA A 394 -23.60 12.45 -5.43
C ALA A 394 -22.33 12.30 -6.28
N LEU A 395 -21.65 13.40 -6.60
CA LEU A 395 -20.34 13.34 -7.26
C LEU A 395 -19.30 12.67 -6.35
N GLY A 396 -19.31 12.98 -5.07
CA GLY A 396 -18.46 12.32 -4.09
C GLY A 396 -18.75 10.82 -3.95
N GLU A 397 -20.02 10.41 -4.07
CA GLU A 397 -20.41 9.00 -4.09
C GLU A 397 -19.88 8.29 -5.33
N ARG A 398 -20.02 8.91 -6.50
CA ARG A 398 -19.57 8.35 -7.76
C ARG A 398 -18.04 8.21 -7.81
N ASP A 399 -17.30 9.26 -7.43
CA ASP A 399 -15.86 9.38 -7.71
C ASP A 399 -14.99 9.03 -6.49
N GLY A 400 -15.57 8.99 -5.29
CA GLY A 400 -14.84 8.71 -4.03
C GLY A 400 -13.82 9.78 -3.62
N GLY A 401 -13.71 10.87 -4.42
CA GLY A 401 -12.73 11.94 -4.31
C GLY A 401 -12.52 12.66 -5.63
N CYS A 402 -11.35 13.21 -5.88
CA CYS A 402 -11.02 13.80 -7.18
C CYS A 402 -10.95 12.72 -8.26
N ALA A 403 -11.77 12.85 -9.31
CA ALA A 403 -11.80 11.91 -10.44
C ALA A 403 -10.46 11.80 -11.18
N SER A 404 -9.58 12.81 -11.09
CA SER A 404 -8.28 12.82 -11.76
C SER A 404 -7.16 12.28 -10.89
N CYS A 405 -7.04 12.69 -9.61
CA CYS A 405 -5.88 12.37 -8.78
C CYS A 405 -6.20 11.62 -7.47
N GLY A 406 -7.48 11.27 -7.23
CA GLY A 406 -7.90 10.55 -6.02
C GLY A 406 -7.85 11.38 -4.72
N GLN A 407 -7.59 12.70 -4.81
CA GLN A 407 -7.54 13.58 -3.64
C GLN A 407 -8.87 13.55 -2.88
N ASN A 408 -8.81 13.67 -1.54
CA ASN A 408 -9.99 13.71 -0.69
C ASN A 408 -10.99 14.77 -1.17
N ILE A 409 -12.30 14.43 -1.11
CA ILE A 409 -13.40 15.28 -1.60
C ILE A 409 -13.45 16.64 -0.91
N GLY A 410 -12.94 16.77 0.31
CA GLY A 410 -12.82 18.05 1.02
C GLY A 410 -11.90 19.07 0.35
N TYR A 411 -11.00 18.63 -0.53
CA TYR A 411 -10.04 19.49 -1.23
C TYR A 411 -10.36 19.71 -2.72
N VAL A 412 -11.48 19.18 -3.20
CA VAL A 412 -11.85 19.26 -4.62
C VAL A 412 -13.12 20.06 -4.84
N GLU A 413 -13.22 20.69 -6.00
CA GLU A 413 -14.42 21.38 -6.45
C GLU A 413 -15.10 20.61 -7.58
N ALA A 414 -16.42 20.72 -7.63
CA ALA A 414 -17.20 20.18 -8.75
C ALA A 414 -17.18 21.18 -9.91
N HIS A 415 -16.79 20.70 -11.10
CA HIS A 415 -16.76 21.48 -12.33
C HIS A 415 -17.72 20.91 -13.37
N HIS A 416 -18.28 21.77 -14.21
CA HIS A 416 -18.96 21.34 -15.43
C HIS A 416 -17.89 21.01 -16.46
N ILE A 417 -18.05 19.88 -17.14
CA ILE A 417 -17.29 19.50 -18.31
C ILE A 417 -18.17 19.86 -19.52
N ASP A 418 -17.70 20.77 -20.36
CA ASP A 418 -18.37 21.14 -21.61
C ASP A 418 -18.19 20.05 -22.68
#